data_f3b1474446253e6622350c5d559e9c5e
#
_entry.id   f3b1474446253e6622350c5d559e9c5e
#
_cell.length_a   1.000
_cell.length_b   1.000
_cell.length_c   1.000
_cell.angle_alpha   90.00
_cell.angle_beta   90.00
_cell.angle_gamma   90.00
#
_symmetry.space_group_name_H-M   'P 1'
#
loop_
_entity.id
_entity.type
_entity.pdbx_description
1 polymer ?
#
loop_
_entity_poly.entity_id
_entity_poly.type
_entity_poly.pdbx_seq_one_letter_code
_entity_poly.pdbx_strand_id
1 'polypeptide(L)'
;PSQASATERLAIKRAELQEKCERIEQTAIEADADIYQWLLEGVTTDYATYIYLRDAKGLPCGDQKYYRARRKFYWLMSKKI
;
A
#
# COMPACT_ATOMS: atom_id res chain seq x y z
N PRO A 1 -1.38 17.99 32.85
CA PRO A 1 -0.68 16.74 32.52
C PRO A 1 -1.45 15.85 31.56
N SER A 2 -2.76 15.68 31.78
CA SER A 2 -3.58 14.83 30.94
C SER A 2 -3.72 15.36 29.51
N GLN A 3 -3.71 16.69 29.34
CA GLN A 3 -3.80 17.31 28.02
C GLN A 3 -2.53 17.09 27.20
N ALA A 4 -1.37 17.18 27.84
CA ALA A 4 -0.10 16.87 27.19
C ALA A 4 -0.08 15.43 26.73
N SER A 5 -0.57 14.50 27.55
CA SER A 5 -0.64 13.08 27.19
C SER A 5 -1.53 12.84 25.97
N ALA A 6 -2.65 13.56 25.84
CA ALA A 6 -3.54 13.42 24.69
C ALA A 6 -2.85 13.88 23.40
N THR A 7 -2.13 14.99 23.44
CA THR A 7 -1.38 15.48 22.29
C THR A 7 -0.27 14.52 21.90
N GLU A 8 0.45 13.98 22.88
CA GLU A 8 1.50 12.99 22.65
C GLU A 8 0.95 11.72 22.02
N ARG A 9 -0.21 11.24 22.47
CA ARG A 9 -0.86 10.07 21.89
C ARG A 9 -1.22 10.27 20.44
N LEU A 10 -1.74 11.46 20.08
CA LEU A 10 -2.03 11.77 18.69
C LEU A 10 -0.77 11.77 17.82
N ALA A 11 0.31 12.36 18.33
CA ALA A 11 1.58 12.38 17.62
C ALA A 11 2.13 10.97 17.42
N ILE A 12 2.04 10.12 18.42
CA ILE A 12 2.50 8.72 18.34
C ILE A 12 1.65 7.96 17.34
N LYS A 13 0.32 8.11 17.36
CA LYS A 13 -0.56 7.44 16.41
C LYS A 13 -0.27 7.85 14.97
N ARG A 14 -0.03 9.14 14.74
CA ARG A 14 0.32 9.64 13.40
C ARG A 14 1.64 9.03 12.92
N ALA A 15 2.64 8.97 13.81
CA ALA A 15 3.92 8.37 13.48
C ALA A 15 3.79 6.88 13.16
N GLU A 16 2.99 6.15 13.93
CA GLU A 16 2.74 4.72 13.70
C GLU A 16 2.02 4.48 12.37
N LEU A 17 1.03 5.31 12.05
CA LEU A 17 0.32 5.23 10.78
C LEU A 17 1.25 5.54 9.61
N GLN A 18 2.10 6.54 9.75
CA GLN A 18 3.08 6.90 8.73
C GLN A 18 4.06 5.74 8.49
N GLU A 19 4.56 5.12 9.54
CA GLU A 19 5.44 3.96 9.43
C GLU A 19 4.77 2.80 8.69
N LYS A 20 3.50 2.53 9.00
CA LYS A 20 2.73 1.49 8.31
C LYS A 20 2.56 1.80 6.83
N CYS A 21 2.24 3.06 6.51
CA CYS A 21 2.10 3.49 5.12
C CYS A 21 3.41 3.37 4.36
N GLU A 22 4.53 3.77 4.96
CA GLU A 22 5.85 3.65 4.35
C GLU A 22 6.22 2.18 4.12
N ARG A 23 5.90 1.31 5.06
CA ARG A 23 6.16 -0.13 4.95
C ARG A 23 5.35 -0.75 3.82
N ILE A 24 4.09 -0.39 3.71
CA ILE A 24 3.21 -0.87 2.64
C ILE A 24 3.73 -0.38 1.29
N GLU A 25 4.07 0.89 1.19
CA GLU A 25 4.62 1.47 -0.04
C GLU A 25 5.93 0.80 -0.44
N GLN A 26 6.83 0.64 0.51
CA GLN A 26 8.12 -0.03 0.25
C GLN A 26 7.90 -1.48 -0.20
N THR A 27 6.95 -2.17 0.40
CA THR A 27 6.62 -3.55 0.01
C THR A 27 6.06 -3.60 -1.41
N ALA A 28 5.24 -2.62 -1.79
CA ALA A 28 4.74 -2.52 -3.16
C ALA A 28 5.86 -2.29 -4.17
N ILE A 29 6.83 -1.45 -3.84
CA ILE A 29 8.02 -1.21 -4.68
C ILE A 29 8.83 -2.50 -4.82
N GLU A 30 9.02 -3.24 -3.73
CA GLU A 30 9.73 -4.53 -3.76
C GLU A 30 8.98 -5.56 -4.61
N ALA A 31 7.65 -5.53 -4.59
CA ALA A 31 6.85 -6.45 -5.39
C ALA A 31 6.97 -6.15 -6.89
N ASP A 32 6.84 -4.90 -7.29
CA ASP A 32 7.02 -4.46 -8.67
C ASP A 32 7.23 -2.95 -8.71
N ALA A 33 8.47 -2.53 -8.93
CA ALA A 33 8.83 -1.11 -8.95
C ALA A 33 8.18 -0.35 -10.11
N ASP A 34 7.85 -1.02 -11.21
CA ASP A 34 7.27 -0.38 -12.39
C ASP A 34 5.82 0.02 -12.18
N ILE A 35 5.07 -0.77 -11.42
CA ILE A 35 3.64 -0.56 -11.24
C ILE A 35 3.24 -0.40 -9.76
N TYR A 36 4.19 -0.10 -8.89
CA TYR A 36 3.92 -0.07 -7.45
C TYR A 36 2.82 0.93 -7.07
N GLN A 37 2.71 2.06 -7.75
CA GLN A 37 1.70 3.07 -7.45
C GLN A 37 0.28 2.52 -7.65
N TRP A 38 0.06 1.83 -8.77
CA TRP A 38 -1.23 1.19 -9.05
C TRP A 38 -1.49 0.01 -8.15
N LEU A 39 -0.46 -0.78 -7.87
CA LEU A 39 -0.54 -1.89 -6.94
C LEU A 39 -0.94 -1.41 -5.55
N LEU A 40 -0.31 -0.34 -5.07
CA LEU A 40 -0.61 0.26 -3.78
C LEU A 40 -2.07 0.69 -3.69
N GLU A 41 -2.58 1.37 -4.72
CA GLU A 41 -3.99 1.76 -4.78
C GLU A 41 -4.91 0.54 -4.76
N GLY A 42 -4.57 -0.50 -5.52
CA GLY A 42 -5.38 -1.71 -5.60
C GLY A 42 -5.47 -2.48 -4.29
N VAL A 43 -4.40 -2.50 -3.49
CA VAL A 43 -4.42 -3.24 -2.22
C VAL A 43 -4.94 -2.41 -1.05
N THR A 44 -5.00 -1.09 -1.18
CA THR A 44 -5.49 -0.21 -0.10
C THR A 44 -6.90 0.29 -0.33
N THR A 45 -7.49 0.04 -1.50
CA THR A 45 -8.81 0.55 -1.86
C THR A 45 -9.69 -0.59 -2.36
N ASP A 46 -10.79 -0.87 -1.69
CA ASP A 46 -11.65 -2.03 -1.96
C ASP A 46 -12.25 -2.03 -3.37
N TYR A 47 -12.54 -0.87 -3.92
CA TYR A 47 -13.16 -0.76 -5.24
C TYR A 47 -12.16 -0.69 -6.39
N ALA A 48 -10.88 -0.65 -6.12
CA ALA A 48 -9.85 -0.50 -7.14
C ALA A 48 -9.49 -1.85 -7.75
N THR A 49 -10.32 -2.32 -8.68
CA THR A 49 -10.06 -3.55 -9.43
C THR A 49 -9.02 -3.30 -10.53
N TYR A 50 -8.51 -4.38 -11.12
CA TYR A 50 -7.60 -4.27 -12.26
C TYR A 50 -8.20 -3.44 -13.40
N ILE A 51 -9.47 -3.69 -13.72
CA ILE A 51 -10.15 -2.96 -14.80
C ILE A 51 -10.24 -1.47 -14.50
N TYR A 52 -10.57 -1.11 -13.26
CA TYR A 52 -10.60 0.27 -12.82
C TYR A 52 -9.23 0.93 -12.94
N LEU A 53 -8.19 0.25 -12.46
CA LEU A 53 -6.82 0.78 -12.52
C LEU A 53 -6.36 0.97 -13.97
N ARG A 54 -6.69 0.03 -14.84
CA ARG A 54 -6.35 0.13 -16.27
C ARG A 54 -7.08 1.28 -16.96
N ASP A 55 -8.38 1.36 -16.76
CA ASP A 55 -9.24 2.27 -17.55
C ASP A 55 -9.26 3.68 -16.96
N ALA A 56 -9.29 3.82 -15.64
CA ALA A 56 -9.39 5.12 -14.97
C ALA A 56 -8.06 5.69 -14.54
N LYS A 57 -7.07 4.85 -14.25
CA LYS A 57 -5.78 5.27 -13.70
C LYS A 57 -4.59 5.03 -14.62
N GLY A 58 -4.83 4.46 -15.80
CA GLY A 58 -3.79 4.29 -16.79
C GLY A 58 -2.73 3.25 -16.45
N LEU A 59 -3.12 2.18 -15.76
CA LEU A 59 -2.19 1.08 -15.45
C LEU A 59 -1.55 0.55 -16.74
N PRO A 60 -0.21 0.60 -16.87
CA PRO A 60 0.45 0.30 -18.15
C PRO A 60 0.82 -1.16 -18.35
N CYS A 61 0.10 -2.10 -17.73
CA CYS A 61 0.43 -3.52 -17.89
C CYS A 61 -0.83 -4.37 -17.99
N GLY A 62 -0.65 -5.64 -18.39
CA GLY A 62 -1.72 -6.61 -18.45
C GLY A 62 -2.07 -7.18 -17.08
N ASP A 63 -3.18 -7.93 -17.05
CA ASP A 63 -3.70 -8.54 -15.83
C ASP A 63 -2.71 -9.53 -15.20
N GLN A 64 -2.00 -10.29 -16.01
CA GLN A 64 -1.06 -11.28 -15.50
C GLN A 64 0.06 -10.64 -14.69
N LYS A 65 0.64 -9.55 -15.21
CA LYS A 65 1.70 -8.83 -14.50
C LYS A 65 1.16 -8.21 -13.22
N TYR A 66 -0.02 -7.60 -13.28
CA TYR A 66 -0.64 -6.97 -12.12
C TYR A 66 -0.92 -7.99 -11.01
N TYR A 67 -1.57 -9.10 -11.34
CA TYR A 67 -1.91 -10.11 -10.33
C TYR A 67 -0.68 -10.85 -9.81
N ARG A 68 0.36 -11.01 -10.61
CA ARG A 68 1.65 -11.54 -10.15
C ARG A 68 2.27 -10.62 -9.10
N ALA A 69 2.29 -9.32 -9.38
CA ALA A 69 2.80 -8.32 -8.45
C ALA A 69 1.99 -8.31 -7.17
N ARG A 70 0.67 -8.42 -7.27
CA ARG A 70 -0.23 -8.45 -6.12
C ARG A 70 0.03 -9.66 -5.23
N ARG A 71 0.20 -10.85 -5.83
CA ARG A 71 0.54 -12.06 -5.08
C ARG A 71 1.89 -11.90 -4.37
N LYS A 72 2.88 -11.35 -5.04
CA LYS A 72 4.20 -11.11 -4.46
C LYS A 72 4.11 -10.10 -3.30
N PHE A 73 3.29 -9.06 -3.47
CA PHE A 73 3.05 -8.07 -2.41
C PHE A 73 2.53 -8.75 -1.13
N TYR A 74 1.48 -9.56 -1.24
CA TYR A 74 0.92 -10.25 -0.08
C TYR A 74 1.91 -11.23 0.54
N TRP A 75 2.67 -11.92 -0.28
CA TRP A 75 3.71 -12.83 0.21
C TRP A 75 4.77 -12.07 1.00
N LEU A 76 5.25 -10.94 0.49
CA LEU A 76 6.22 -10.10 1.19
C LEU A 76 5.65 -9.56 2.50
N MET A 77 4.41 -9.10 2.48
CA MET A 77 3.74 -8.60 3.68
C MET A 77 3.62 -9.67 4.75
N SER A 78 3.33 -10.90 4.37
CA SER A 78 3.22 -12.00 5.33
C SER A 78 4.54 -12.27 6.06
N LYS A 79 5.67 -11.99 5.43
CA LYS A 79 6.98 -12.16 6.05
C LYS A 79 7.38 -11.01 6.97
N LYS A 80 6.76 -9.85 6.83
CA LYS A 80 7.07 -8.66 7.62
C LYS A 80 6.24 -8.55 8.91
N ILE A 81 5.25 -9.38 9.06
CA ILE A 81 4.36 -9.39 10.24
C ILE A 81 4.96 -10.22 11.37
#